data_f56c4aac8dbf2aecc0ac8c081d5d681b
#
_entry.id   f56c4aac8dbf2aecc0ac8c081d5d681b
#
_cell.length_a   1.000
_cell.length_b   1.000
_cell.length_c   1.000
_cell.angle_alpha   90.00
_cell.angle_beta   90.00
_cell.angle_gamma   90.00
#
_symmetry.space_group_name_H-M   'P 1'
#
loop_
_entity.id
_entity.type
_entity.pdbx_description
1 polymer ?
#
loop_
_entity_poly.entity_id
_entity_poly.type
_entity_poly.pdbx_seq_one_letter_code
_entity_poly.pdbx_strand_id
1 'polypeptide(L)'
;MPYGIDNETEEWFKGLEKKLYAKLKTQCLRLGSIMPYVPEHGCYYDMGARELTAWTNGFYAGMLWQMYHAFKEEEFRRAAEGIEERLDAALEEFVKLDHDVGFLWLHTAVADWRLTGNETSRKRGLHAAGILAGRYNPAGHYIRAWNGVRQGVAIVDCLMNLPLLY
;
A
#
# COMPACT_ATOMS: atom_id res chain seq x y z
N MET A 1 -22.21 -22.45 -1.70
CA MET A 1 -21.51 -21.74 -2.79
C MET A 1 -21.63 -22.60 -4.04
N PRO A 2 -22.11 -22.09 -5.20
CA PRO A 2 -22.34 -22.93 -6.39
C PRO A 2 -21.08 -23.35 -7.15
N TYR A 3 -19.90 -22.96 -6.69
CA TYR A 3 -18.62 -23.33 -7.29
C TYR A 3 -17.67 -23.85 -6.20
N GLY A 4 -17.80 -25.16 -5.88
CA GLY A 4 -16.80 -25.84 -5.06
C GLY A 4 -15.46 -25.86 -5.81
N ILE A 5 -14.37 -25.51 -5.12
CA ILE A 5 -13.01 -25.71 -5.63
C ILE A 5 -12.75 -27.22 -5.59
N ASP A 6 -12.23 -27.81 -6.69
CA ASP A 6 -11.87 -29.22 -6.71
C ASP A 6 -10.61 -29.49 -5.85
N ASN A 7 -10.39 -30.75 -5.48
CA ASN A 7 -9.30 -31.13 -4.59
C ASN A 7 -7.92 -30.80 -5.16
N GLU A 8 -7.73 -30.88 -6.47
CA GLU A 8 -6.45 -30.56 -7.12
C GLU A 8 -6.13 -29.07 -6.98
N THR A 9 -7.13 -28.22 -7.23
CA THR A 9 -7.02 -26.76 -7.03
C THR A 9 -6.76 -26.42 -5.57
N GLU A 10 -7.42 -27.08 -4.62
CA GLU A 10 -7.18 -26.86 -3.19
C GLU A 10 -5.75 -27.24 -2.76
N GLU A 11 -5.24 -28.37 -3.23
CA GLU A 11 -3.85 -28.79 -2.96
C GLU A 11 -2.84 -27.85 -3.60
N TRP A 12 -3.10 -27.36 -4.81
CA TRP A 12 -2.27 -26.35 -5.46
C TRP A 12 -2.21 -25.06 -4.64
N PHE A 13 -3.36 -24.56 -4.16
CA PHE A 13 -3.39 -23.36 -3.30
C PHE A 13 -2.61 -23.56 -2.00
N LYS A 14 -2.77 -24.69 -1.32
CA LYS A 14 -1.99 -25.01 -0.11
C LYS A 14 -0.48 -25.05 -0.39
N GLY A 15 -0.09 -25.58 -1.55
CA GLY A 15 1.32 -25.59 -1.98
C GLY A 15 1.85 -24.18 -2.27
N LEU A 16 1.04 -23.33 -2.91
CA LEU A 16 1.38 -21.93 -3.19
C LEU A 16 1.49 -21.10 -1.91
N GLU A 17 0.55 -21.25 -0.97
CA GLU A 17 0.55 -20.57 0.31
C GLU A 17 1.85 -20.82 1.09
N LYS A 18 2.29 -22.08 1.17
CA LYS A 18 3.58 -22.45 1.82
C LYS A 18 4.78 -21.76 1.18
N LYS A 19 4.80 -21.69 -0.17
CA LYS A 19 5.89 -21.03 -0.90
C LYS A 19 5.89 -19.52 -0.67
N LEU A 20 4.71 -18.88 -0.71
CA LEU A 20 4.55 -17.45 -0.45
C LEU A 20 4.95 -17.11 0.98
N TYR A 21 4.47 -17.90 1.95
CA TYR A 21 4.86 -17.73 3.35
C TYR A 21 6.37 -17.77 3.54
N ALA A 22 7.04 -18.84 3.09
CA ALA A 22 8.47 -19.01 3.26
C ALA A 22 9.27 -17.84 2.61
N LYS A 23 8.87 -17.43 1.40
CA LYS A 23 9.50 -16.32 0.69
C LYS A 23 9.29 -14.98 1.41
N LEU A 24 8.06 -14.64 1.76
CA LEU A 24 7.74 -13.34 2.37
C LEU A 24 8.23 -13.26 3.82
N LYS A 25 8.24 -14.36 4.57
CA LYS A 25 8.86 -14.42 5.89
C LYS A 25 10.36 -14.10 5.83
N THR A 26 11.08 -14.77 4.91
CA THR A 26 12.51 -14.49 4.70
C THR A 26 12.74 -13.04 4.29
N GLN A 27 11.91 -12.49 3.39
CA GLN A 27 12.05 -11.10 2.97
C GLN A 27 11.70 -10.13 4.11
N CYS A 28 10.68 -10.40 4.90
CA CYS A 28 10.31 -9.57 6.05
C CYS A 28 11.47 -9.46 7.05
N LEU A 29 12.08 -10.57 7.41
CA LEU A 29 13.22 -10.59 8.34
C LEU A 29 14.45 -9.87 7.77
N ARG A 30 14.66 -9.90 6.44
CA ARG A 30 15.80 -9.27 5.78
C ARG A 30 15.59 -7.77 5.55
N LEU A 31 14.40 -7.36 5.15
CA LEU A 31 14.10 -6.00 4.69
C LEU A 31 13.54 -5.11 5.81
N GLY A 32 12.85 -5.72 6.80
CA GLY A 32 12.16 -4.94 7.83
C GLY A 32 11.21 -3.92 7.22
N SER A 33 11.35 -2.66 7.62
CA SER A 33 10.49 -1.53 7.20
C SER A 33 11.08 -0.69 6.08
N ILE A 34 11.99 -1.23 5.25
CA ILE A 34 12.39 -0.54 4.02
C ILE A 34 11.27 -0.62 2.98
N MET A 35 11.26 0.30 2.02
CA MET A 35 10.32 0.33 0.91
C MET A 35 11.02 -0.18 -0.35
N PRO A 36 10.98 -1.51 -0.63
CA PRO A 36 11.72 -2.09 -1.75
C PRO A 36 11.07 -1.71 -3.08
N TYR A 37 11.89 -1.52 -4.12
CA TYR A 37 11.47 -1.30 -5.49
C TYR A 37 12.09 -2.35 -6.41
N VAL A 38 12.85 -1.95 -7.39
CA VAL A 38 13.57 -2.86 -8.29
C VAL A 38 14.91 -3.24 -7.66
N PRO A 39 15.30 -4.53 -7.63
CA PRO A 39 16.59 -4.91 -7.09
C PRO A 39 17.74 -4.46 -7.99
N GLU A 40 18.77 -3.91 -7.38
CA GLU A 40 20.04 -3.58 -8.02
C GLU A 40 21.10 -4.60 -7.57
N HIS A 41 21.75 -5.28 -8.49
CA HIS A 41 22.76 -6.32 -8.20
C HIS A 41 22.26 -7.40 -7.20
N GLY A 42 20.99 -7.79 -7.31
CA GLY A 42 20.37 -8.80 -6.45
C GLY A 42 19.97 -8.32 -5.05
N CYS A 43 20.12 -7.04 -4.75
CA CYS A 43 19.75 -6.43 -3.48
C CYS A 43 18.70 -5.34 -3.67
N TYR A 44 17.72 -5.28 -2.78
CA TYR A 44 16.79 -4.16 -2.71
C TYR A 44 17.42 -2.99 -1.96
N TYR A 45 17.26 -1.80 -2.50
CA TYR A 45 17.49 -0.54 -1.80
C TYR A 45 16.17 0.02 -1.23
N ASP A 46 16.31 0.96 -0.31
CA ASP A 46 15.16 1.65 0.28
C ASP A 46 14.69 2.80 -0.62
N MET A 47 13.62 2.59 -1.36
CA MET A 47 13.01 3.62 -2.21
C MET A 47 12.47 4.78 -1.38
N GLY A 48 11.94 4.52 -0.17
CA GLY A 48 11.47 5.57 0.73
C GLY A 48 12.54 6.56 1.17
N ALA A 49 13.81 6.14 1.21
CA ALA A 49 14.93 7.04 1.46
C ALA A 49 15.33 7.89 0.24
N ARG A 50 15.02 7.42 -0.98
CA ARG A 50 15.29 8.16 -2.23
C ARG A 50 14.14 9.08 -2.60
N GLU A 51 12.92 8.56 -2.57
CA GLU A 51 11.67 9.26 -2.89
C GLU A 51 10.52 8.70 -2.05
N LEU A 52 10.19 9.41 -0.96
CA LEU A 52 9.21 8.92 0.01
C LEU A 52 7.79 8.82 -0.57
N THR A 53 7.46 9.69 -1.53
CA THR A 53 6.15 9.74 -2.18
C THR A 53 6.02 8.85 -3.41
N ALA A 54 7.04 8.02 -3.71
CA ALA A 54 6.96 7.07 -4.82
C ALA A 54 5.76 6.13 -4.63
N TRP A 55 4.91 6.03 -5.66
CA TRP A 55 3.63 5.29 -5.61
C TRP A 55 3.76 3.82 -5.18
N THR A 56 4.92 3.21 -5.40
CA THR A 56 5.18 1.80 -5.03
C THR A 56 5.42 1.58 -3.55
N ASN A 57 5.66 2.63 -2.76
CA ASN A 57 6.09 2.52 -1.37
C ASN A 57 5.04 1.89 -0.42
N GLY A 58 3.75 1.90 -0.80
CA GLY A 58 2.69 1.24 -0.03
C GLY A 58 2.57 -0.27 -0.26
N PHE A 59 3.03 -0.80 -1.40
CA PHE A 59 2.71 -2.17 -1.82
C PHE A 59 3.38 -3.25 -0.97
N TYR A 60 4.63 -3.05 -0.57
CA TYR A 60 5.30 -4.03 0.29
C TYR A 60 4.61 -4.13 1.66
N ALA A 61 4.23 -3.01 2.26
CA ALA A 61 3.43 -3.00 3.47
C ALA A 61 2.09 -3.72 3.27
N GLY A 62 1.43 -3.51 2.13
CA GLY A 62 0.21 -4.24 1.77
C GLY A 62 0.40 -5.75 1.73
N MET A 63 1.50 -6.23 1.15
CA MET A 63 1.85 -7.67 1.19
C MET A 63 2.07 -8.16 2.62
N LEU A 64 2.76 -7.39 3.46
CA LEU A 64 2.99 -7.73 4.87
C LEU A 64 1.68 -7.78 5.67
N TRP A 65 0.75 -6.86 5.41
CA TRP A 65 -0.58 -6.89 6.02
C TRP A 65 -1.40 -8.11 5.60
N GLN A 66 -1.32 -8.55 4.33
CA GLN A 66 -1.93 -9.80 3.88
C GLN A 66 -1.32 -11.01 4.61
N MET A 67 0.00 -11.03 4.80
CA MET A 67 0.68 -12.09 5.57
C MET A 67 0.26 -12.07 7.04
N TYR A 68 0.20 -10.89 7.67
CA TYR A 68 -0.33 -10.76 9.03
C TYR A 68 -1.80 -11.22 9.13
N HIS A 69 -2.63 -10.86 8.14
CA HIS A 69 -4.02 -11.32 8.11
C HIS A 69 -4.11 -12.85 8.09
N ALA A 70 -3.30 -13.51 7.26
CA ALA A 70 -3.33 -14.96 7.08
C ALA A 70 -2.69 -15.72 8.24
N PHE A 71 -1.53 -15.27 8.76
CA PHE A 71 -0.70 -16.04 9.68
C PHE A 71 -0.62 -15.48 11.10
N LYS A 72 -1.09 -14.25 11.33
CA LYS A 72 -1.08 -13.56 12.63
C LYS A 72 0.31 -13.44 13.28
N GLU A 73 1.35 -13.36 12.48
CA GLU A 73 2.73 -13.20 12.98
C GLU A 73 3.11 -11.73 13.10
N GLU A 74 3.53 -11.34 14.30
CA GLU A 74 3.83 -9.94 14.67
C GLU A 74 4.99 -9.31 13.90
N GLU A 75 5.89 -10.11 13.32
CA GLU A 75 6.97 -9.58 12.49
C GLU A 75 6.46 -8.90 11.23
N PHE A 76 5.42 -9.46 10.59
CA PHE A 76 4.79 -8.86 9.43
C PHE A 76 4.12 -7.54 9.80
N ARG A 77 3.38 -7.54 10.92
CA ARG A 77 2.73 -6.35 11.45
C ARG A 77 3.74 -5.24 11.73
N ARG A 78 4.78 -5.51 12.55
CA ARG A 78 5.79 -4.51 12.92
C ARG A 78 6.51 -3.91 11.72
N ALA A 79 6.84 -4.73 10.72
CA ALA A 79 7.48 -4.25 9.51
C ALA A 79 6.54 -3.34 8.70
N ALA A 80 5.25 -3.68 8.61
CA ALA A 80 4.25 -2.88 7.90
C ALA A 80 3.96 -1.56 8.61
N GLU A 81 3.78 -1.58 9.95
CA GLU A 81 3.59 -0.38 10.77
C GLU A 81 4.79 0.58 10.63
N GLY A 82 6.02 0.05 10.65
CA GLY A 82 7.21 0.88 10.47
C GLY A 82 7.30 1.55 9.09
N ILE A 83 6.75 0.94 8.02
CA ILE A 83 6.62 1.60 6.72
C ILE A 83 5.59 2.73 6.80
N GLU A 84 4.43 2.47 7.41
CA GLU A 84 3.37 3.44 7.59
C GLU A 84 3.85 4.67 8.36
N GLU A 85 4.55 4.48 9.49
CA GLU A 85 5.09 5.57 10.30
C GLU A 85 6.06 6.46 9.51
N ARG A 86 6.85 5.88 8.63
CA ARG A 86 7.74 6.65 7.75
C ARG A 86 7.00 7.52 6.75
N LEU A 87 5.80 7.12 6.33
CA LEU A 87 4.97 7.91 5.42
C LEU A 87 4.34 9.14 6.09
N ASP A 88 4.39 9.28 7.43
CA ASP A 88 3.88 10.46 8.13
C ASP A 88 4.54 11.76 7.63
N ALA A 89 5.84 11.74 7.36
CA ALA A 89 6.53 12.89 6.80
C ALA A 89 5.99 13.31 5.41
N ALA A 90 5.50 12.36 4.61
CA ALA A 90 4.87 12.68 3.34
C ALA A 90 3.48 13.31 3.53
N LEU A 91 2.72 12.91 4.57
CA LEU A 91 1.45 13.57 4.92
C LEU A 91 1.66 14.99 5.47
N GLU A 92 2.70 15.21 6.26
CA GLU A 92 3.03 16.54 6.81
C GLU A 92 3.42 17.52 5.71
N GLU A 93 4.27 17.12 4.77
CA GLU A 93 4.68 17.96 3.65
C GLU A 93 3.62 18.10 2.55
N PHE A 94 2.79 17.12 2.35
CA PHE A 94 1.70 16.92 1.37
C PHE A 94 1.89 17.50 -0.06
N VAL A 95 2.74 18.48 -0.27
CA VAL A 95 2.91 19.24 -1.54
C VAL A 95 3.27 18.33 -2.72
N LYS A 96 4.04 17.26 -2.46
CA LYS A 96 4.43 16.28 -3.48
C LYS A 96 3.38 15.20 -3.73
N LEU A 97 2.37 15.10 -2.86
CA LEU A 97 1.33 14.09 -3.01
C LEU A 97 0.43 14.41 -4.20
N ASP A 98 0.11 13.39 -4.95
CA ASP A 98 -0.76 13.47 -6.11
C ASP A 98 -1.88 12.41 -6.05
N HIS A 99 -2.35 11.89 -7.17
CA HIS A 99 -3.43 10.88 -7.19
C HIS A 99 -3.03 9.55 -6.56
N ASP A 100 -1.73 9.27 -6.43
CA ASP A 100 -1.19 8.00 -5.93
C ASP A 100 -1.29 7.83 -4.40
N VAL A 101 -1.88 8.80 -3.70
CA VAL A 101 -2.17 8.67 -2.25
C VAL A 101 -2.97 7.41 -1.91
N GLY A 102 -3.80 6.91 -2.83
CA GLY A 102 -4.52 5.65 -2.64
C GLY A 102 -3.57 4.46 -2.56
N PHE A 103 -2.59 4.37 -3.46
CA PHE A 103 -1.58 3.31 -3.44
C PHE A 103 -0.73 3.32 -2.16
N LEU A 104 -0.48 4.49 -1.60
CA LEU A 104 0.30 4.63 -0.38
C LEU A 104 -0.50 4.26 0.87
N TRP A 105 -1.68 4.86 1.09
CA TRP A 105 -2.38 4.74 2.38
C TRP A 105 -3.49 3.69 2.43
N LEU A 106 -4.04 3.24 1.30
CA LEU A 106 -4.97 2.10 1.31
C LEU A 106 -4.28 0.81 1.75
N HIS A 107 -3.03 0.62 1.30
CA HIS A 107 -2.24 -0.57 1.56
C HIS A 107 -1.47 -0.52 2.90
N THR A 108 -1.36 0.64 3.52
CA THR A 108 -0.70 0.86 4.81
C THR A 108 -1.75 1.17 5.89
N ALA A 109 -2.05 2.42 6.11
CA ALA A 109 -2.90 2.89 7.21
C ALA A 109 -4.33 2.32 7.21
N VAL A 110 -4.98 2.23 6.05
CA VAL A 110 -6.33 1.64 5.99
C VAL A 110 -6.28 0.15 6.26
N ALA A 111 -5.25 -0.55 5.77
CA ALA A 111 -5.07 -1.98 6.05
C ALA A 111 -4.80 -2.22 7.54
N ASP A 112 -3.93 -1.42 8.17
CA ASP A 112 -3.68 -1.49 9.61
C ASP A 112 -4.97 -1.29 10.40
N TRP A 113 -5.65 -0.17 10.19
CA TRP A 113 -6.91 0.09 10.89
C TRP A 113 -7.92 -1.04 10.75
N ARG A 114 -8.12 -1.56 9.55
CA ARG A 114 -9.07 -2.66 9.30
C ARG A 114 -8.69 -3.96 10.01
N LEU A 115 -7.41 -4.23 10.18
CA LEU A 115 -6.93 -5.49 10.76
C LEU A 115 -6.70 -5.42 12.27
N THR A 116 -6.39 -4.23 12.81
CA THR A 116 -5.98 -4.05 14.21
C THR A 116 -6.87 -3.11 15.00
N GLY A 117 -7.66 -2.25 14.34
CA GLY A 117 -8.43 -1.19 14.98
C GLY A 117 -7.58 0.03 15.38
N ASN A 118 -6.37 0.20 14.82
CA ASN A 118 -5.48 1.30 15.15
C ASN A 118 -6.06 2.66 14.74
N GLU A 119 -6.51 3.45 15.72
CA GLU A 119 -7.13 4.76 15.50
C GLU A 119 -6.16 5.82 14.92
N THR A 120 -4.86 5.69 15.15
CA THR A 120 -3.86 6.56 14.52
C THR A 120 -3.80 6.30 13.02
N SER A 121 -3.78 5.04 12.63
CA SER A 121 -3.81 4.61 11.22
C SER A 121 -5.12 5.00 10.54
N ARG A 122 -6.25 4.92 11.26
CA ARG A 122 -7.53 5.46 10.76
C ARG A 122 -7.44 6.95 10.42
N LYS A 123 -6.84 7.75 11.29
CA LYS A 123 -6.65 9.20 11.05
C LYS A 123 -5.75 9.48 9.84
N ARG A 124 -4.67 8.72 9.67
CA ARG A 124 -3.79 8.78 8.49
C ARG A 124 -4.57 8.49 7.21
N GLY A 125 -5.34 7.40 7.20
CA GLY A 125 -6.19 7.04 6.06
C GLY A 125 -7.20 8.11 5.71
N LEU A 126 -7.89 8.69 6.70
CA LEU A 126 -8.85 9.80 6.50
C LEU A 126 -8.16 11.07 5.97
N HIS A 127 -6.95 11.38 6.44
CA HIS A 127 -6.18 12.52 5.95
C HIS A 127 -5.81 12.32 4.48
N ALA A 128 -5.26 11.16 4.13
CA ALA A 128 -4.94 10.80 2.75
C ALA A 128 -6.18 10.81 1.83
N ALA A 129 -7.31 10.31 2.32
CA ALA A 129 -8.59 10.36 1.58
C ALA A 129 -9.03 11.82 1.33
N GLY A 130 -8.87 12.69 2.32
CA GLY A 130 -9.13 14.13 2.16
C GLY A 130 -8.24 14.77 1.08
N ILE A 131 -6.96 14.41 1.02
CA ILE A 131 -6.03 14.87 -0.03
C ILE A 131 -6.50 14.39 -1.40
N LEU A 132 -6.88 13.10 -1.55
CA LEU A 132 -7.39 12.56 -2.82
C LEU A 132 -8.70 13.23 -3.23
N ALA A 133 -9.65 13.39 -2.31
CA ALA A 133 -10.92 14.08 -2.56
C ALA A 133 -10.71 15.53 -3.00
N GLY A 134 -9.75 16.24 -2.40
CA GLY A 134 -9.38 17.60 -2.77
C GLY A 134 -8.82 17.74 -4.19
N ARG A 135 -8.49 16.64 -4.85
CA ARG A 135 -8.05 16.61 -6.26
C ARG A 135 -9.20 16.55 -7.27
N TYR A 136 -10.44 16.44 -6.78
CA TYR A 136 -11.60 16.41 -7.64
C TYR A 136 -11.81 17.78 -8.30
N ASN A 137 -11.93 17.77 -9.62
CA ASN A 137 -12.26 18.95 -10.41
C ASN A 137 -13.77 18.96 -10.72
N PRO A 138 -14.56 19.86 -10.10
CA PRO A 138 -16.00 19.86 -10.28
C PRO A 138 -16.43 20.33 -11.68
N ALA A 139 -15.63 21.13 -12.37
CA ALA A 139 -15.96 21.59 -13.73
C ALA A 139 -15.73 20.51 -14.79
N GLY A 140 -14.70 19.67 -14.58
CA GLY A 140 -14.36 18.59 -15.51
C GLY A 140 -14.85 17.21 -15.06
N HIS A 141 -15.38 17.08 -13.84
CA HIS A 141 -15.86 15.80 -13.24
C HIS A 141 -14.82 14.67 -13.22
N TYR A 142 -13.58 15.01 -12.83
CA TYR A 142 -12.47 14.03 -12.74
C TYR A 142 -11.57 14.31 -11.53
N ILE A 143 -10.80 13.30 -11.13
CA ILE A 143 -9.68 13.44 -10.18
C ILE A 143 -8.43 13.80 -10.98
N ARG A 144 -7.79 14.92 -10.64
CA ARG A 144 -6.56 15.37 -11.29
C ARG A 144 -5.40 14.41 -10.95
N ALA A 145 -4.70 13.92 -12.00
CA ALA A 145 -3.60 12.97 -11.82
C ALA A 145 -2.36 13.62 -11.15
N TRP A 146 -1.69 14.53 -11.83
CA TRP A 146 -0.40 15.08 -11.38
C TRP A 146 -0.49 16.53 -10.92
N ASN A 147 0.56 16.99 -10.26
CA ASN A 147 0.78 18.39 -9.90
C ASN A 147 1.47 19.15 -11.07
N GLY A 148 1.55 20.47 -10.97
CA GLY A 148 2.28 21.31 -11.91
C GLY A 148 1.65 21.45 -13.29
N VAL A 149 2.46 21.38 -14.32
CA VAL A 149 2.09 21.76 -15.71
C VAL A 149 1.10 20.84 -16.41
N ARG A 150 0.90 19.64 -15.91
CA ARG A 150 -0.09 18.67 -16.43
C ARG A 150 -1.45 18.82 -15.74
N GLN A 151 -1.90 20.03 -15.58
CA GLN A 151 -3.24 20.30 -15.05
C GLN A 151 -4.30 19.86 -16.06
N GLY A 152 -5.43 19.38 -15.59
CA GLY A 152 -6.52 18.93 -16.45
C GLY A 152 -6.37 17.51 -17.01
N VAL A 153 -5.41 16.73 -16.51
CA VAL A 153 -5.20 15.34 -16.92
C VAL A 153 -5.71 14.38 -15.86
N ALA A 154 -6.54 13.44 -16.29
CA ALA A 154 -6.88 12.22 -15.56
C ALA A 154 -6.30 11.02 -16.31
N ILE A 155 -5.86 10.00 -15.59
CA ILE A 155 -5.35 8.75 -16.15
C ILE A 155 -6.09 7.56 -15.54
N VAL A 156 -6.05 6.42 -16.21
CA VAL A 156 -6.85 5.25 -15.82
C VAL A 156 -6.50 4.73 -14.42
N ASP A 157 -5.27 4.86 -13.99
CA ASP A 157 -4.83 4.42 -12.66
C ASP A 157 -5.38 5.29 -11.52
N CYS A 158 -5.89 6.51 -11.80
CA CYS A 158 -6.67 7.25 -10.82
C CYS A 158 -7.83 6.41 -10.25
N LEU A 159 -8.41 5.50 -11.06
CA LEU A 159 -9.47 4.59 -10.63
C LEU A 159 -8.99 3.60 -9.55
N MET A 160 -7.73 3.18 -9.60
CA MET A 160 -7.14 2.27 -8.62
C MET A 160 -6.88 2.94 -7.26
N ASN A 161 -6.85 4.26 -7.23
CA ASN A 161 -6.69 5.05 -6.01
C ASN A 161 -8.05 5.41 -5.34
N LEU A 162 -9.16 5.37 -6.09
CA LEU A 162 -10.50 5.68 -5.57
C LEU A 162 -10.97 4.80 -4.41
N PRO A 163 -10.58 3.51 -4.27
CA PRO A 163 -10.96 2.71 -3.11
C PRO A 163 -10.57 3.31 -1.76
N LEU A 164 -9.63 4.27 -1.72
CA LEU A 164 -9.32 5.03 -0.51
C LEU A 164 -10.50 5.90 -0.05
N LEU A 165 -11.45 6.25 -0.93
CA LEU A 165 -12.61 7.10 -0.64
C LEU A 165 -13.85 6.33 -0.16
N TYR A 166 -13.80 4.99 -0.11
CA TYR A 166 -14.87 4.10 0.32
C TYR A 166 -14.48 3.35 1.59
#